data_1df3651d89a881968f00385b750b1825
#
_entry.id   1df3651d89a881968f00385b750b1825
#
_cell.length_a   1.000
_cell.length_b   1.000
_cell.length_c   1.000
_cell.angle_alpha   90.00
_cell.angle_beta   90.00
_cell.angle_gamma   90.00
#
_symmetry.space_group_name_H-M   'P 1'
#
loop_
_entity.id
_entity.type
_entity.pdbx_description
1 polymer ?
#
loop_
_entity_poly.entity_id
_entity_poly.type
_entity_poly.pdbx_seq_one_letter_code
_entity_poly.pdbx_strand_id
1 'polypeptide(L)'
;MNIGQAAKASGISAKMIRYYETIGLVPKAGRTDGGYRDYGDADIHRLLFIRRARDLGFSFKRVRELLKLWSDQKRSSANVKAVALAHIDELEVRATQLRQMIKTLRHLAEACEGDHRPHCPIIEQLGSGKTSSPATRGDRAAKRPRRSAALSY
;
A
#
# COMPACT_ATOMS: atom_id res chain seq x y z
N MET A 1 11.87 8.61 28.87
CA MET A 1 11.79 7.11 28.82
C MET A 1 12.90 6.56 27.94
N ASN A 2 13.53 5.43 28.32
CA ASN A 2 14.48 4.76 27.43
C ASN A 2 13.75 4.08 26.22
N ILE A 3 14.53 3.65 25.22
CA ILE A 3 13.99 3.08 23.99
C ILE A 3 13.15 1.80 24.21
N GLY A 4 13.49 0.99 25.24
CA GLY A 4 12.73 -0.21 25.57
C GLY A 4 11.35 0.13 26.14
N GLN A 5 11.29 1.14 27.00
CA GLN A 5 10.03 1.67 27.53
C GLN A 5 9.19 2.32 26.42
N ALA A 6 9.82 3.11 25.54
CA ALA A 6 9.16 3.71 24.38
C ALA A 6 8.60 2.64 23.43
N ALA A 7 9.34 1.56 23.19
CA ALA A 7 8.90 0.43 22.38
C ALA A 7 7.67 -0.24 23.00
N LYS A 8 7.68 -0.49 24.30
CA LYS A 8 6.52 -1.08 25.02
C LYS A 8 5.30 -0.14 24.99
N ALA A 9 5.50 1.14 25.24
CA ALA A 9 4.42 2.13 25.27
C ALA A 9 3.79 2.37 23.90
N SER A 10 4.59 2.39 22.82
CA SER A 10 4.11 2.60 21.46
C SER A 10 3.70 1.32 20.73
N GLY A 11 4.16 0.15 21.20
CA GLY A 11 4.02 -1.13 20.51
C GLY A 11 4.83 -1.22 19.21
N ILE A 12 5.87 -0.40 19.07
CA ILE A 12 6.81 -0.40 17.95
C ILE A 12 8.15 -0.94 18.45
N SER A 13 8.78 -1.87 17.73
CA SER A 13 10.06 -2.41 18.17
C SER A 13 11.15 -1.35 18.25
N ALA A 14 12.09 -1.48 19.19
CA ALA A 14 13.22 -0.57 19.33
C ALA A 14 14.03 -0.42 18.03
N LYS A 15 14.14 -1.48 17.23
CA LYS A 15 14.77 -1.46 15.89
C LYS A 15 14.02 -0.52 14.94
N MET A 16 12.69 -0.59 14.93
CA MET A 16 11.86 0.27 14.07
C MET A 16 11.88 1.72 14.53
N ILE A 17 11.91 1.99 15.84
CA ILE A 17 12.05 3.36 16.38
C ILE A 17 13.34 3.99 15.87
N ARG A 18 14.48 3.28 15.97
CA ARG A 18 15.77 3.77 15.44
C ARG A 18 15.71 4.01 13.92
N TYR A 19 15.05 3.11 13.18
CA TYR A 19 14.85 3.30 11.75
C TYR A 19 14.04 4.56 11.45
N TYR A 20 12.97 4.83 12.20
CA TYR A 20 12.16 6.04 12.03
C TYR A 20 12.95 7.33 12.33
N GLU A 21 13.86 7.31 13.31
CA GLU A 21 14.81 8.40 13.55
C GLU A 21 15.75 8.58 12.33
N THR A 22 16.27 7.47 11.78
CA THR A 22 17.21 7.51 10.65
C THR A 22 16.57 8.11 9.39
N ILE A 23 15.32 7.75 9.09
CA ILE A 23 14.60 8.28 7.92
C ILE A 23 13.93 9.64 8.18
N GLY A 24 14.12 10.22 9.35
CA GLY A 24 13.55 11.52 9.74
C GLY A 24 12.03 11.53 9.86
N LEU A 25 11.42 10.39 10.15
CA LEU A 25 9.99 10.28 10.43
C LEU A 25 9.67 10.71 11.86
N VAL A 26 10.59 10.44 12.79
CA VAL A 26 10.60 10.89 14.18
C VAL A 26 11.86 11.70 14.41
N PRO A 27 11.82 12.81 15.14
CA PRO A 27 13.02 13.51 15.56
C PRO A 27 13.94 12.56 16.34
N LYS A 28 15.25 12.80 16.28
CA LYS A 28 16.17 12.06 17.15
C LYS A 28 15.83 12.37 18.60
N ALA A 29 15.68 11.34 19.41
CA ALA A 29 15.42 11.48 20.82
C ALA A 29 16.49 12.32 21.51
N GLY A 30 16.10 13.06 22.51
CA GLY A 30 17.03 13.70 23.45
C GLY A 30 17.97 12.66 24.04
N ARG A 31 19.03 13.16 24.72
CA ARG A 31 19.93 12.28 25.48
C ARG A 31 19.93 12.70 26.92
N THR A 32 19.96 11.72 27.80
CA THR A 32 20.24 11.95 29.22
C THR A 32 21.71 12.36 29.41
N ASP A 33 22.07 12.85 30.59
CA ASP A 33 23.46 13.16 30.98
C ASP A 33 24.40 11.95 30.82
N GLY A 34 23.87 10.74 30.95
CA GLY A 34 24.57 9.47 30.65
C GLY A 34 24.64 9.08 29.18
N GLY A 35 24.20 9.94 28.26
CA GLY A 35 24.28 9.71 26.81
C GLY A 35 23.22 8.76 26.22
N TYR A 36 22.31 8.24 27.04
CA TYR A 36 21.22 7.33 26.57
C TYR A 36 20.08 8.14 25.96
N ARG A 37 19.41 7.53 24.96
CA ARG A 37 18.20 8.10 24.34
C ARG A 37 17.09 8.27 25.36
N ASP A 38 16.49 9.44 25.39
CA ASP A 38 15.35 9.77 26.24
C ASP A 38 14.17 10.23 25.39
N TYR A 39 13.06 9.51 25.49
CA TYR A 39 11.81 9.75 24.77
C TYR A 39 10.78 10.38 25.69
N GLY A 40 10.29 11.56 25.33
CA GLY A 40 9.21 12.24 26.04
C GLY A 40 7.81 11.78 25.57
N ASP A 41 6.78 12.29 26.26
CA ASP A 41 5.39 11.97 25.93
C ASP A 41 5.01 12.36 24.49
N ALA A 42 5.54 13.47 23.99
CA ALA A 42 5.34 13.91 22.61
C ALA A 42 5.89 12.90 21.59
N ASP A 43 7.03 12.27 21.90
CA ASP A 43 7.61 11.24 21.05
C ASP A 43 6.75 9.98 21.06
N ILE A 44 6.23 9.59 22.22
CA ILE A 44 5.33 8.44 22.34
C ILE A 44 4.04 8.69 21.58
N HIS A 45 3.42 9.87 21.70
CA HIS A 45 2.23 10.21 20.92
C HIS A 45 2.49 10.16 19.42
N ARG A 46 3.65 10.65 18.97
CA ARG A 46 4.06 10.58 17.57
C ARG A 46 4.26 9.14 17.09
N LEU A 47 4.90 8.30 17.88
CA LEU A 47 5.08 6.87 17.58
C LEU A 47 3.73 6.16 17.48
N LEU A 48 2.82 6.40 18.42
CA LEU A 48 1.45 5.85 18.38
C LEU A 48 0.69 6.29 17.12
N PHE A 49 0.82 7.56 16.73
CA PHE A 49 0.23 8.07 15.49
C PHE A 49 0.78 7.33 14.27
N ILE A 50 2.11 7.18 14.19
CA ILE A 50 2.77 6.46 13.09
C ILE A 50 2.28 5.02 13.04
N ARG A 51 2.22 4.32 14.16
CA ARG A 51 1.72 2.95 14.24
C ARG A 51 0.30 2.84 13.67
N ARG A 52 -0.63 3.66 14.17
CA ARG A 52 -2.03 3.64 13.71
C ARG A 52 -2.15 3.93 12.21
N ALA A 53 -1.40 4.90 11.70
CA ALA A 53 -1.38 5.19 10.27
C ALA A 53 -0.82 4.00 9.45
N ARG A 54 0.23 3.33 9.95
CA ARG A 54 0.79 2.13 9.31
C ARG A 54 -0.18 0.95 9.36
N ASP A 55 -0.90 0.77 10.46
CA ASP A 55 -1.93 -0.28 10.59
C ASP A 55 -3.07 -0.08 9.58
N LEU A 56 -3.37 1.17 9.23
CA LEU A 56 -4.30 1.53 8.14
C LEU A 56 -3.67 1.43 6.73
N GLY A 57 -2.41 0.99 6.61
CA GLY A 57 -1.75 0.77 5.35
C GLY A 57 -1.10 2.00 4.69
N PHE A 58 -1.08 3.17 5.36
CA PHE A 58 -0.40 4.34 4.81
C PHE A 58 1.10 4.09 4.59
N SER A 59 1.62 4.49 3.44
CA SER A 59 3.06 4.45 3.15
C SER A 59 3.83 5.43 4.04
N PHE A 60 5.15 5.24 4.21
CA PHE A 60 5.96 6.21 4.97
C PHE A 60 5.91 7.63 4.41
N LYS A 61 5.77 7.77 3.09
CA LYS A 61 5.57 9.07 2.43
C LYS A 61 4.29 9.73 2.94
N ARG A 62 3.16 9.01 2.93
CA ARG A 62 1.86 9.50 3.40
C ARG A 62 1.85 9.76 4.91
N VAL A 63 2.50 8.90 5.69
CA VAL A 63 2.64 9.14 7.15
C VAL A 63 3.40 10.44 7.41
N ARG A 64 4.44 10.75 6.64
CA ARG A 64 5.17 12.02 6.76
C ARG A 64 4.30 13.22 6.42
N GLU A 65 3.47 13.14 5.38
CA GLU A 65 2.49 14.17 5.02
C GLU A 65 1.48 14.39 6.16
N LEU A 66 0.93 13.31 6.71
CA LEU A 66 0.00 13.36 7.83
C LEU A 66 0.63 13.95 9.10
N LEU A 67 1.87 13.61 9.40
CA LEU A 67 2.61 14.20 10.54
C LEU A 67 2.84 15.70 10.38
N LYS A 68 3.15 16.17 9.17
CA LYS A 68 3.26 17.60 8.89
C LYS A 68 1.92 18.31 9.10
N LEU A 69 0.84 17.74 8.57
CA LEU A 69 -0.51 18.26 8.78
C LEU A 69 -0.90 18.22 10.26
N TRP A 70 -0.51 17.21 11.00
CA TRP A 70 -0.80 17.13 12.44
C TRP A 70 -0.10 18.22 13.25
N SER A 71 1.11 18.57 12.85
CA SER A 71 1.89 19.64 13.50
C SER A 71 1.45 21.06 13.11
N ASP A 72 0.73 21.20 11.98
CA ASP A 72 0.25 22.50 11.49
C ASP A 72 -1.12 22.83 12.10
N GLN A 73 -1.13 23.74 13.07
CA GLN A 73 -2.38 24.21 13.70
C GLN A 73 -3.29 25.03 12.78
N LYS A 74 -2.74 25.54 11.65
CA LYS A 74 -3.49 26.32 10.67
C LYS A 74 -4.03 25.46 9.51
N ARG A 75 -3.78 24.13 9.56
CA ARG A 75 -4.23 23.20 8.52
C ARG A 75 -5.73 23.24 8.34
N SER A 76 -6.18 23.11 7.10
CA SER A 76 -7.57 22.79 6.81
C SER A 76 -7.82 21.30 7.01
N SER A 77 -8.96 20.94 7.61
CA SER A 77 -9.42 19.55 7.67
C SER A 77 -9.64 18.95 6.28
N ALA A 78 -9.89 19.78 5.27
CA ALA A 78 -10.00 19.38 3.87
C ALA A 78 -8.70 18.74 3.35
N ASN A 79 -7.53 19.24 3.77
CA ASN A 79 -6.25 18.66 3.38
C ASN A 79 -6.06 17.25 3.93
N VAL A 80 -6.45 17.02 5.20
CA VAL A 80 -6.39 15.69 5.81
C VAL A 80 -7.37 14.73 5.13
N LYS A 81 -8.58 15.22 4.83
CA LYS A 81 -9.60 14.46 4.09
C LYS A 81 -9.10 14.05 2.71
N ALA A 82 -8.45 14.96 1.97
CA ALA A 82 -7.90 14.66 0.65
C ALA A 82 -6.85 13.53 0.70
N VAL A 83 -5.95 13.55 1.69
CA VAL A 83 -4.96 12.46 1.88
C VAL A 83 -5.65 11.14 2.17
N ALA A 84 -6.69 11.14 3.01
CA ALA A 84 -7.44 9.93 3.33
C ALA A 84 -8.20 9.38 2.10
N LEU A 85 -8.86 10.23 1.30
CA LEU A 85 -9.57 9.81 0.10
C LEU A 85 -8.61 9.21 -0.95
N ALA A 86 -7.46 9.86 -1.20
CA ALA A 86 -6.46 9.31 -2.10
C ALA A 86 -5.95 7.93 -1.65
N HIS A 87 -5.84 7.71 -0.34
CA HIS A 87 -5.44 6.41 0.19
C HIS A 87 -6.54 5.35 0.03
N ILE A 88 -7.81 5.73 0.18
CA ILE A 88 -8.96 4.85 -0.07
C ILE A 88 -8.92 4.36 -1.52
N ASP A 89 -8.72 5.25 -2.49
CA ASP A 89 -8.62 4.89 -3.91
C ASP A 89 -7.48 3.87 -4.16
N GLU A 90 -6.31 4.09 -3.55
CA GLU A 90 -5.19 3.14 -3.62
C GLU A 90 -5.55 1.76 -3.03
N LEU A 91 -6.29 1.73 -1.91
CA LEU A 91 -6.74 0.49 -1.28
C LEU A 91 -7.78 -0.24 -2.13
N GLU A 92 -8.70 0.46 -2.79
CA GLU A 92 -9.70 -0.12 -3.68
C GLU A 92 -9.06 -0.80 -4.89
N VAL A 93 -8.03 -0.16 -5.49
CA VAL A 93 -7.23 -0.76 -6.57
C VAL A 93 -6.56 -2.04 -6.09
N ARG A 94 -5.92 -2.02 -4.92
CA ARG A 94 -5.29 -3.22 -4.34
C ARG A 94 -6.30 -4.32 -4.03
N ALA A 95 -7.46 -3.97 -3.50
CA ALA A 95 -8.53 -4.93 -3.22
C ALA A 95 -9.00 -5.62 -4.51
N THR A 96 -9.11 -4.87 -5.61
CA THR A 96 -9.47 -5.43 -6.92
C THR A 96 -8.39 -6.38 -7.42
N GLN A 97 -7.10 -5.99 -7.33
CA GLN A 97 -5.98 -6.85 -7.71
C GLN A 97 -5.96 -8.15 -6.89
N LEU A 98 -6.17 -8.07 -5.58
CA LEU A 98 -6.23 -9.25 -4.71
C LEU A 98 -7.39 -10.18 -5.09
N ARG A 99 -8.58 -9.64 -5.41
CA ARG A 99 -9.71 -10.45 -5.88
C ARG A 99 -9.38 -11.18 -7.19
N GLN A 100 -8.66 -10.52 -8.11
CA GLN A 100 -8.21 -11.14 -9.35
C GLN A 100 -7.21 -12.27 -9.10
N MET A 101 -6.24 -12.06 -8.20
CA MET A 101 -5.28 -13.11 -7.80
C MET A 101 -6.00 -14.32 -7.19
N ILE A 102 -6.95 -14.08 -6.30
CA ILE A 102 -7.76 -15.14 -5.69
C ILE A 102 -8.53 -15.91 -6.76
N LYS A 103 -9.15 -15.21 -7.70
CA LYS A 103 -9.91 -15.82 -8.81
C LYS A 103 -9.00 -16.71 -9.67
N THR A 104 -7.81 -16.22 -10.01
CA THR A 104 -6.84 -16.99 -10.81
C THR A 104 -6.40 -18.24 -10.06
N LEU A 105 -6.00 -18.11 -8.80
CA LEU A 105 -5.57 -19.25 -7.99
C LEU A 105 -6.68 -20.27 -7.79
N ARG A 106 -7.91 -19.83 -7.57
CA ARG A 106 -9.06 -20.72 -7.43
C ARG A 106 -9.28 -21.53 -8.71
N HIS A 107 -9.26 -20.87 -9.88
CA HIS A 107 -9.38 -21.56 -11.17
C HIS A 107 -8.28 -22.61 -11.37
N LEU A 108 -7.03 -22.27 -11.03
CA LEU A 108 -5.92 -23.23 -11.12
C LEU A 108 -6.05 -24.38 -10.12
N ALA A 109 -6.55 -24.11 -8.92
CA ALA A 109 -6.78 -25.14 -7.90
C ALA A 109 -7.92 -26.10 -8.32
N GLU A 110 -8.99 -25.57 -8.91
CA GLU A 110 -10.10 -26.37 -9.45
C GLU A 110 -9.70 -27.24 -10.64
N ALA A 111 -8.74 -26.77 -11.45
CA ALA A 111 -8.17 -27.53 -12.57
C ALA A 111 -7.17 -28.62 -12.12
N CYS A 112 -6.74 -28.59 -10.85
CA CYS A 112 -5.83 -29.55 -10.28
C CYS A 112 -6.63 -30.69 -9.63
N GLU A 113 -6.41 -31.94 -10.08
CA GLU A 113 -7.09 -33.11 -9.52
C GLU A 113 -6.61 -33.51 -8.11
N GLY A 114 -5.51 -32.88 -7.63
CA GLY A 114 -4.98 -33.10 -6.28
C GLY A 114 -4.48 -34.52 -6.01
N ASP A 115 -4.14 -35.24 -7.06
CA ASP A 115 -3.65 -36.62 -6.99
C ASP A 115 -2.12 -36.69 -6.91
N HIS A 116 -1.59 -37.92 -6.84
CA HIS A 116 -0.14 -38.16 -6.74
C HIS A 116 0.61 -38.03 -8.08
N ARG A 117 -0.02 -37.58 -9.16
CA ARG A 117 0.63 -37.40 -10.45
C ARG A 117 1.50 -36.15 -10.44
N PRO A 118 2.65 -36.14 -11.14
CA PRO A 118 3.56 -35.00 -11.17
C PRO A 118 3.02 -33.81 -11.99
N HIS A 119 1.94 -34.00 -12.75
CA HIS A 119 1.34 -32.97 -13.58
C HIS A 119 0.48 -32.04 -12.71
N CYS A 120 0.92 -30.80 -12.56
CA CYS A 120 0.23 -29.78 -11.76
C CYS A 120 0.04 -28.50 -12.55
N PRO A 121 -1.20 -28.14 -12.95
CA PRO A 121 -1.47 -26.91 -13.70
C PRO A 121 -0.96 -25.65 -13.03
N ILE A 122 -0.94 -25.61 -11.68
CA ILE A 122 -0.45 -24.47 -10.91
C ILE A 122 1.06 -24.29 -11.14
N ILE A 123 1.82 -25.38 -10.99
CA ILE A 123 3.29 -25.35 -11.15
C ILE A 123 3.67 -25.04 -12.59
N GLU A 124 2.95 -25.62 -13.57
CA GLU A 124 3.20 -25.39 -15.00
C GLU A 124 2.95 -23.93 -15.37
N GLN A 125 1.85 -23.34 -14.92
CA GLN A 125 1.55 -21.95 -15.22
C GLN A 125 2.55 -20.98 -14.57
N LEU A 126 2.97 -21.23 -13.33
CA LEU A 126 3.99 -20.46 -12.66
C LEU A 126 5.37 -20.62 -13.32
N GLY A 127 5.69 -21.85 -13.80
CA GLY A 127 6.96 -22.14 -14.48
C GLY A 127 7.04 -21.63 -15.93
N SER A 128 5.92 -21.48 -16.62
CA SER A 128 5.87 -21.07 -18.03
C SER A 128 6.08 -19.57 -18.26
N GLY A 129 6.13 -18.75 -17.20
CA GLY A 129 6.28 -17.29 -17.30
C GLY A 129 5.18 -16.56 -18.08
N LYS A 130 4.12 -17.27 -18.49
CA LYS A 130 2.96 -16.67 -19.12
C LYS A 130 2.05 -16.09 -18.06
N THR A 131 2.26 -14.82 -17.71
CA THR A 131 1.23 -14.03 -17.04
C THR A 131 0.05 -13.95 -17.99
N SER A 132 -1.06 -14.60 -17.66
CA SER A 132 -2.33 -14.32 -18.30
C SER A 132 -2.74 -12.90 -17.90
N SER A 133 -2.32 -11.91 -18.65
CA SER A 133 -2.98 -10.60 -18.65
C SER A 133 -4.44 -10.84 -18.98
N PRO A 134 -5.39 -10.30 -18.21
CA PRO A 134 -6.78 -10.34 -18.61
C PRO A 134 -6.86 -9.62 -19.95
N ALA A 135 -7.30 -10.35 -20.97
CA ALA A 135 -7.56 -9.78 -22.28
C ALA A 135 -8.54 -8.61 -22.10
N THR A 136 -8.02 -7.39 -22.23
CA THR A 136 -8.83 -6.23 -22.59
C THR A 136 -9.55 -6.62 -23.87
N ARG A 137 -10.84 -6.82 -23.77
CA ARG A 137 -11.71 -6.91 -24.96
C ARG A 137 -11.58 -5.58 -25.66
N GLY A 138 -10.69 -5.58 -26.64
CA GLY A 138 -10.48 -4.48 -27.53
C GLY A 138 -11.76 -4.19 -28.30
N ASP A 139 -12.01 -2.93 -28.43
CA ASP A 139 -12.89 -2.26 -29.36
C ASP A 139 -13.10 -3.05 -30.66
N ARG A 140 -14.33 -3.48 -30.85
CA ARG A 140 -14.85 -3.70 -32.21
C ARG A 140 -15.06 -2.32 -32.82
N ALA A 141 -14.03 -1.83 -33.51
CA ALA A 141 -14.14 -0.73 -34.43
C ALA A 141 -15.30 -0.99 -35.36
N ALA A 142 -16.35 -0.21 -35.22
CA ALA A 142 -17.47 -0.16 -36.15
C ALA A 142 -16.96 0.28 -37.52
N LYS A 143 -16.99 -0.64 -38.47
CA LYS A 143 -16.70 -0.42 -39.88
C LYS A 143 -17.79 0.48 -40.45
N ARG A 144 -17.49 1.76 -40.63
CA ARG A 144 -18.34 2.69 -41.37
C ARG A 144 -18.40 2.26 -42.85
N PRO A 145 -19.59 2.11 -43.48
CA PRO A 145 -19.66 1.89 -44.90
C PRO A 145 -19.31 3.19 -45.64
N ARG A 146 -18.41 3.05 -46.60
CA ARG A 146 -18.09 4.10 -47.58
C ARG A 146 -19.33 4.39 -48.41
N ARG A 147 -19.85 5.61 -48.37
CA ARG A 147 -20.78 6.11 -49.37
C ARG A 147 -19.97 6.46 -50.61
N SER A 148 -20.20 5.72 -51.67
CA SER A 148 -19.78 6.04 -53.02
C SER A 148 -20.49 7.30 -53.49
N ALA A 149 -19.70 8.25 -53.94
CA ALA A 149 -20.18 9.38 -54.72
C ALA A 149 -20.57 8.88 -56.13
N ALA A 150 -21.82 9.06 -56.52
CA ALA A 150 -22.22 8.99 -57.91
C ALA A 150 -22.43 10.47 -58.35
N LEU A 151 -21.67 10.84 -59.33
CA LEU A 151 -21.87 12.00 -60.21
C LEU A 151 -23.12 11.75 -61.06
N SER A 152 -23.92 12.81 -61.29
CA SER A 152 -24.39 13.10 -62.65
C SER A 152 -25.35 14.29 -62.63
N TYR A 153 -25.01 15.26 -63.47
CA TYR A 153 -25.80 16.35 -64.09
C TYR A 153 -26.36 17.46 -63.21
#